data_a2d223e10721fcc1f82ba1ac9931ea3b
#
_entry.id   a2d223e10721fcc1f82ba1ac9931ea3b
#
_cell.length_a   1.000
_cell.length_b   1.000
_cell.length_c   1.000
_cell.angle_alpha   90.00
_cell.angle_beta   90.00
_cell.angle_gamma   90.00
#
_symmetry.space_group_name_H-M   'P 1'
#
loop_
_entity.id
_entity.type
_entity.pdbx_description
1 polymer ?
#
loop_
_entity_poly.entity_id
_entity_poly.type
_entity_poly.pdbx_seq_one_letter_code
_entity_poly.pdbx_strand_id
1 'polypeptide(L)'
;MANPYRELFKAPGSRAFVLAGMIARMPISMTGIGVITMLSQLQGGYAMAGAVAATFALATAFCAPQVSRLVDRFGQGRILPVSALLGGGALLLLLLCTRLQAPHWTLFFFAALAGCMPSMSAMVRARWTEVYRGRPELQTAYALESVLDEVCFIVGPPLSVGLCVVAFPEAGPLAALLALAIGVTAFVLQRSTEPPVHPHEEHHQGSIIRSRDIQLLMLLMVAMGTIVGVVDVVSVAFAQHQGQPAAASIVLSVYAIGSCLAGLAFGALRSKVPLARLFLYGGVATAVTTLPLLLATNIFGLSLAVFVAGLFFAPTLIVAMALVERIVPPAKLTEGLTWLVTGLSIGVAIGAAGSGWLVDAFGARSGFWLAIAAGAVVLGSAIPSYRHLK
;
A
#
# COMPACT_ATOMS: atom_id res chain seq x y z
N MET A 1 32.37 -9.72 -11.37
CA MET A 1 31.21 -10.47 -10.84
C MET A 1 30.02 -10.18 -11.74
N ALA A 2 29.30 -11.20 -12.22
CA ALA A 2 28.09 -10.98 -13.01
C ALA A 2 27.03 -10.30 -12.12
N ASN A 3 26.33 -9.32 -12.65
CA ASN A 3 25.25 -8.65 -11.92
C ASN A 3 24.08 -9.64 -11.72
N PRO A 4 23.74 -10.02 -10.48
CA PRO A 4 22.74 -11.05 -10.21
C PRO A 4 21.35 -10.70 -10.77
N TYR A 5 21.01 -9.42 -10.86
CA TYR A 5 19.76 -8.97 -11.47
C TYR A 5 19.71 -9.18 -12.99
N ARG A 6 20.87 -9.09 -13.68
CA ARG A 6 20.94 -9.34 -15.11
C ARG A 6 20.70 -10.82 -15.43
N GLU A 7 21.12 -11.72 -14.54
CA GLU A 7 20.90 -13.16 -14.69
C GLU A 7 19.40 -13.51 -14.66
N LEU A 8 18.59 -12.82 -13.84
CA LEU A 8 17.14 -13.04 -13.79
C LEU A 8 16.45 -12.87 -15.14
N PHE A 9 16.95 -11.93 -15.95
CA PHE A 9 16.35 -11.60 -17.25
C PHE A 9 16.86 -12.48 -18.41
N LYS A 10 17.62 -13.53 -18.12
CA LYS A 10 17.96 -14.59 -19.09
C LYS A 10 16.83 -15.60 -19.27
N ALA A 11 15.95 -15.75 -18.27
CA ALA A 11 14.79 -16.62 -18.39
C ALA A 11 13.81 -16.11 -19.47
N PRO A 12 13.37 -16.96 -20.39
CA PRO A 12 12.43 -16.57 -21.44
C PRO A 12 11.14 -15.96 -20.86
N GLY A 13 10.71 -14.82 -21.40
CA GLY A 13 9.48 -14.13 -20.97
C GLY A 13 9.62 -13.29 -19.70
N SER A 14 10.74 -13.38 -18.95
CA SER A 14 10.91 -12.68 -17.66
C SER A 14 10.81 -11.16 -17.78
N ARG A 15 11.47 -10.55 -18.78
CA ARG A 15 11.39 -9.10 -19.02
C ARG A 15 9.96 -8.63 -19.27
N ALA A 16 9.24 -9.39 -20.05
CA ALA A 16 7.92 -9.01 -20.49
C ALA A 16 6.89 -9.10 -19.37
N PHE A 17 6.88 -10.17 -18.54
CA PHE A 17 5.95 -10.23 -17.40
C PHE A 17 6.31 -9.24 -16.28
N VAL A 18 7.60 -8.91 -16.08
CA VAL A 18 8.00 -7.90 -15.10
C VAL A 18 7.56 -6.50 -15.55
N LEU A 19 7.78 -6.13 -16.81
CA LEU A 19 7.34 -4.84 -17.34
C LEU A 19 5.81 -4.70 -17.32
N ALA A 20 5.10 -5.73 -17.78
CA ALA A 20 3.64 -5.76 -17.72
C ALA A 20 3.14 -5.69 -16.25
N GLY A 21 3.76 -6.44 -15.34
CA GLY A 21 3.48 -6.41 -13.92
C GLY A 21 3.76 -5.05 -13.29
N MET A 22 4.84 -4.36 -13.69
CA MET A 22 5.17 -3.01 -13.22
C MET A 22 4.07 -2.01 -13.58
N ILE A 23 3.57 -2.04 -14.82
CA ILE A 23 2.47 -1.18 -15.25
C ILE A 23 1.18 -1.55 -14.50
N ALA A 24 0.87 -2.85 -14.40
CA ALA A 24 -0.37 -3.34 -13.80
C ALA A 24 -0.48 -3.13 -12.30
N ARG A 25 0.64 -2.89 -11.58
CA ARG A 25 0.64 -2.61 -10.12
C ARG A 25 0.49 -1.13 -9.78
N MET A 26 0.74 -0.20 -10.75
CA MET A 26 0.59 1.24 -10.53
C MET A 26 -0.78 1.65 -9.96
N PRO A 27 -1.91 1.05 -10.38
CA PRO A 27 -3.24 1.42 -9.87
C PRO A 27 -3.37 1.37 -8.36
N ILE A 28 -2.70 0.42 -7.68
CA ILE A 28 -2.82 0.27 -6.22
C ILE A 28 -2.27 1.49 -5.46
N SER A 29 -1.22 2.12 -5.99
CA SER A 29 -0.60 3.30 -5.39
C SER A 29 -1.24 4.62 -5.86
N MET A 30 -1.94 4.62 -7.01
CA MET A 30 -2.50 5.82 -7.63
C MET A 30 -3.97 6.05 -7.27
N THR A 31 -4.78 4.97 -7.14
CA THR A 31 -6.24 5.11 -7.09
C THR A 31 -6.72 5.82 -5.83
N GLY A 32 -6.25 5.41 -4.65
CA GLY A 32 -6.70 5.99 -3.37
C GLY A 32 -6.46 7.49 -3.30
N ILE A 33 -5.22 7.93 -3.51
CA ILE A 33 -4.84 9.34 -3.45
C ILE A 33 -5.43 10.14 -4.62
N GLY A 34 -5.56 9.53 -5.79
CA GLY A 34 -6.22 10.14 -6.95
C GLY A 34 -7.69 10.43 -6.69
N VAL A 35 -8.41 9.51 -6.05
CA VAL A 35 -9.81 9.70 -5.64
C VAL A 35 -9.93 10.80 -4.59
N ILE A 36 -9.02 10.85 -3.60
CA ILE A 36 -8.99 11.93 -2.61
C ILE A 36 -8.80 13.28 -3.30
N THR A 37 -7.81 13.39 -4.17
CA THR A 37 -7.50 14.64 -4.88
C THR A 37 -8.65 15.07 -5.80
N MET A 38 -9.22 14.15 -6.57
CA MET A 38 -10.35 14.40 -7.46
C MET A 38 -11.58 14.90 -6.69
N LEU A 39 -11.99 14.18 -5.65
CA LEU A 39 -13.21 14.52 -4.90
C LEU A 39 -13.03 15.81 -4.08
N SER A 40 -11.86 16.07 -3.53
CA SER A 40 -11.59 17.33 -2.83
C SER A 40 -11.67 18.55 -3.76
N GLN A 41 -11.27 18.41 -5.03
CA GLN A 41 -11.39 19.47 -6.03
C GLN A 41 -12.82 19.70 -6.53
N LEU A 42 -13.58 18.61 -6.76
CA LEU A 42 -14.92 18.67 -7.37
C LEU A 42 -16.04 18.91 -6.34
N GLN A 43 -15.89 18.40 -5.14
CA GLN A 43 -16.94 18.45 -4.09
C GLN A 43 -16.56 19.32 -2.91
N GLY A 44 -15.30 19.79 -2.83
CA GLY A 44 -14.82 20.74 -1.82
C GLY A 44 -14.70 20.16 -0.39
N GLY A 45 -14.91 18.84 -0.21
CA GLY A 45 -14.89 18.18 1.10
C GLY A 45 -13.88 17.05 1.19
N TYR A 46 -13.06 17.04 2.24
CA TYR A 46 -12.10 15.99 2.51
C TYR A 46 -12.70 14.79 3.25
N ALA A 47 -13.76 14.99 4.03
CA ALA A 47 -14.46 13.92 4.73
C ALA A 47 -15.04 12.91 3.74
N MET A 48 -15.75 13.38 2.70
CA MET A 48 -16.27 12.53 1.64
C MET A 48 -15.15 11.85 0.86
N ALA A 49 -14.14 12.60 0.45
CA ALA A 49 -13.00 12.10 -0.30
C ALA A 49 -12.25 11.00 0.47
N GLY A 50 -11.95 11.25 1.75
CA GLY A 50 -11.30 10.29 2.64
C GLY A 50 -12.17 9.06 2.91
N ALA A 51 -13.49 9.21 3.10
CA ALA A 51 -14.40 8.09 3.31
C ALA A 51 -14.54 7.18 2.08
N VAL A 52 -14.58 7.74 0.87
CA VAL A 52 -14.61 6.96 -0.39
C VAL A 52 -13.28 6.23 -0.60
N ALA A 53 -12.14 6.90 -0.37
CA ALA A 53 -10.83 6.27 -0.44
C ALA A 53 -10.66 5.17 0.63
N ALA A 54 -11.17 5.38 1.84
CA ALA A 54 -11.21 4.37 2.90
C ALA A 54 -12.02 3.14 2.49
N THR A 55 -13.16 3.34 1.83
CA THR A 55 -13.99 2.24 1.30
C THR A 55 -13.20 1.41 0.27
N PHE A 56 -12.50 2.06 -0.65
CA PHE A 56 -11.62 1.40 -1.61
C PHE A 56 -10.52 0.59 -0.92
N ALA A 57 -9.82 1.19 0.07
CA ALA A 57 -8.73 0.53 0.79
C ALA A 57 -9.21 -0.70 1.58
N LEU A 58 -10.35 -0.60 2.29
CA LEU A 58 -10.96 -1.72 3.00
C LEU A 58 -11.41 -2.82 2.04
N ALA A 59 -12.07 -2.46 0.95
CA ALA A 59 -12.49 -3.42 -0.06
C ALA A 59 -11.29 -4.16 -0.67
N THR A 60 -10.20 -3.45 -0.97
CA THR A 60 -8.96 -4.06 -1.46
C THR A 60 -8.40 -5.05 -0.44
N ALA A 61 -8.37 -4.69 0.85
CA ALA A 61 -7.88 -5.57 1.90
C ALA A 61 -8.66 -6.89 2.01
N PHE A 62 -9.98 -6.85 1.81
CA PHE A 62 -10.84 -8.04 1.87
C PHE A 62 -10.91 -8.79 0.54
N CYS A 63 -10.92 -8.11 -0.59
CA CYS A 63 -11.06 -8.74 -1.91
C CYS A 63 -9.75 -9.35 -2.42
N ALA A 64 -8.59 -8.74 -2.17
CA ALA A 64 -7.32 -9.21 -2.71
C ALA A 64 -6.99 -10.68 -2.34
N PRO A 65 -7.19 -11.16 -1.09
CA PRO A 65 -6.99 -12.57 -0.76
C PRO A 65 -7.97 -13.50 -1.49
N GLN A 66 -9.22 -13.06 -1.71
CA GLN A 66 -10.23 -13.87 -2.40
C GLN A 66 -9.89 -13.99 -3.90
N VAL A 67 -9.49 -12.88 -4.53
CA VAL A 67 -9.04 -12.89 -5.92
C VAL A 67 -7.82 -13.80 -6.08
N SER A 68 -6.85 -13.73 -5.15
CA SER A 68 -5.68 -14.62 -5.17
C SER A 68 -6.05 -16.09 -5.06
N ARG A 69 -6.98 -16.46 -4.17
CA ARG A 69 -7.49 -17.84 -4.07
C ARG A 69 -8.18 -18.33 -5.35
N LEU A 70 -8.96 -17.44 -6.00
CA LEU A 70 -9.58 -17.75 -7.29
C LEU A 70 -8.53 -17.95 -8.39
N VAL A 71 -7.46 -17.13 -8.38
CA VAL A 71 -6.33 -17.29 -9.30
C VAL A 71 -5.63 -18.62 -9.10
N ASP A 72 -5.36 -19.01 -7.85
CA ASP A 72 -4.72 -20.30 -7.54
C ASP A 72 -5.57 -21.47 -8.00
N ARG A 73 -6.91 -21.34 -7.92
CA ARG A 73 -7.85 -22.39 -8.31
C ARG A 73 -8.11 -22.47 -9.82
N PHE A 74 -8.15 -21.34 -10.52
CA PHE A 74 -8.61 -21.27 -11.92
C PHE A 74 -7.56 -20.73 -12.90
N GLY A 75 -6.40 -20.29 -12.41
CA GLY A 75 -5.30 -19.73 -13.19
C GLY A 75 -5.37 -18.21 -13.38
N GLN A 76 -4.19 -17.61 -13.58
CA GLN A 76 -4.03 -16.17 -13.79
C GLN A 76 -4.75 -15.70 -15.05
N GLY A 77 -4.62 -16.47 -16.15
CA GLY A 77 -5.19 -16.11 -17.45
C GLY A 77 -6.70 -15.98 -17.49
N ARG A 78 -7.43 -16.65 -16.57
CA ARG A 78 -8.89 -16.58 -16.47
C ARG A 78 -9.39 -15.53 -15.49
N ILE A 79 -8.77 -15.45 -14.32
CA ILE A 79 -9.28 -14.63 -13.21
C ILE A 79 -8.84 -13.17 -13.31
N LEU A 80 -7.58 -12.91 -13.73
CA LEU A 80 -7.09 -11.53 -13.80
C LEU A 80 -7.90 -10.61 -14.74
N PRO A 81 -8.30 -11.05 -15.97
CA PRO A 81 -9.15 -10.22 -16.81
C PRO A 81 -10.50 -9.90 -16.16
N VAL A 82 -11.13 -10.89 -15.53
CA VAL A 82 -12.43 -10.70 -14.87
C VAL A 82 -12.31 -9.74 -13.69
N SER A 83 -11.31 -9.92 -12.84
CA SER A 83 -11.03 -9.04 -11.70
C SER A 83 -10.69 -7.60 -12.15
N ALA A 84 -9.87 -7.46 -13.21
CA ALA A 84 -9.51 -6.16 -13.76
C ALA A 84 -10.71 -5.46 -14.43
N LEU A 85 -11.57 -6.20 -15.12
CA LEU A 85 -12.80 -5.66 -15.71
C LEU A 85 -13.79 -5.22 -14.63
N LEU A 86 -13.97 -6.01 -13.58
CA LEU A 86 -14.84 -5.67 -12.45
C LEU A 86 -14.30 -4.43 -11.72
N GLY A 87 -13.06 -4.46 -11.27
CA GLY A 87 -12.46 -3.38 -10.49
C GLY A 87 -12.22 -2.12 -11.34
N GLY A 88 -11.70 -2.28 -12.56
CA GLY A 88 -11.47 -1.17 -13.49
C GLY A 88 -12.77 -0.56 -14.01
N GLY A 89 -13.77 -1.39 -14.33
CA GLY A 89 -15.11 -0.93 -14.72
C GLY A 89 -15.80 -0.17 -13.59
N ALA A 90 -15.66 -0.65 -12.35
CA ALA A 90 -16.16 0.06 -11.17
C ALA A 90 -15.45 1.41 -10.96
N LEU A 91 -14.12 1.47 -11.15
CA LEU A 91 -13.40 2.73 -11.09
C LEU A 91 -13.90 3.70 -12.18
N LEU A 92 -14.09 3.23 -13.41
CA LEU A 92 -14.66 4.05 -14.48
C LEU A 92 -16.05 4.59 -14.12
N LEU A 93 -16.92 3.75 -13.56
CA LEU A 93 -18.25 4.16 -13.10
C LEU A 93 -18.19 5.15 -11.95
N LEU A 94 -17.22 5.01 -11.03
CA LEU A 94 -16.97 6.00 -9.98
C LEU A 94 -16.63 7.37 -10.60
N LEU A 95 -15.73 7.42 -11.58
CA LEU A 95 -15.38 8.66 -12.29
C LEU A 95 -16.59 9.27 -12.99
N LEU A 96 -17.39 8.47 -13.68
CA LEU A 96 -18.61 8.93 -14.32
C LEU A 96 -19.65 9.45 -13.32
N CYS A 97 -19.88 8.75 -12.21
CA CYS A 97 -20.77 9.18 -11.12
C CYS A 97 -20.32 10.51 -10.52
N THR A 98 -19.01 10.70 -10.34
CA THR A 98 -18.47 11.97 -9.84
C THR A 98 -18.73 13.11 -10.83
N ARG A 99 -18.49 12.89 -12.12
CA ARG A 99 -18.69 13.89 -13.18
C ARG A 99 -20.18 14.24 -13.40
N LEU A 100 -21.06 13.25 -13.28
CA LEU A 100 -22.52 13.40 -13.44
C LEU A 100 -23.21 13.85 -12.14
N GLN A 101 -22.44 14.11 -11.08
CA GLN A 101 -22.95 14.47 -9.75
C GLN A 101 -24.04 13.50 -9.24
N ALA A 102 -23.81 12.20 -9.46
CA ALA A 102 -24.69 11.14 -9.00
C ALA A 102 -24.79 11.12 -7.46
N PRO A 103 -25.82 10.50 -6.87
CA PRO A 103 -25.97 10.40 -5.41
C PRO A 103 -24.71 9.83 -4.75
N HIS A 104 -24.30 10.39 -3.62
CA HIS A 104 -23.05 10.06 -2.94
C HIS A 104 -22.87 8.57 -2.62
N TRP A 105 -23.93 7.82 -2.34
CA TRP A 105 -23.86 6.39 -2.08
C TRP A 105 -23.26 5.58 -3.25
N THR A 106 -23.40 6.07 -4.51
CA THR A 106 -22.84 5.43 -5.69
C THR A 106 -21.33 5.44 -5.68
N LEU A 107 -20.72 6.49 -5.12
CA LEU A 107 -19.26 6.60 -4.99
C LEU A 107 -18.72 5.51 -4.06
N PHE A 108 -19.39 5.26 -2.93
CA PHE A 108 -19.01 4.20 -2.00
C PHE A 108 -19.19 2.81 -2.62
N PHE A 109 -20.32 2.59 -3.31
CA PHE A 109 -20.58 1.31 -3.97
C PHE A 109 -19.53 0.99 -5.03
N PHE A 110 -19.22 1.93 -5.91
CA PHE A 110 -18.20 1.71 -6.94
C PHE A 110 -16.78 1.72 -6.39
N ALA A 111 -16.49 2.45 -5.32
CA ALA A 111 -15.20 2.34 -4.62
C ALA A 111 -15.00 0.94 -4.01
N ALA A 112 -16.03 0.36 -3.41
CA ALA A 112 -15.99 -1.00 -2.88
C ALA A 112 -15.74 -2.04 -4.01
N LEU A 113 -16.44 -1.93 -5.13
CA LEU A 113 -16.21 -2.81 -6.28
C LEU A 113 -14.83 -2.60 -6.92
N ALA A 114 -14.34 -1.36 -6.98
CA ALA A 114 -13.00 -1.07 -7.47
C ALA A 114 -11.90 -1.76 -6.63
N GLY A 115 -12.14 -1.98 -5.33
CA GLY A 115 -11.26 -2.76 -4.46
C GLY A 115 -11.08 -4.22 -4.88
N CYS A 116 -11.89 -4.75 -5.80
CA CYS A 116 -11.71 -6.10 -6.36
C CYS A 116 -10.60 -6.19 -7.44
N MET A 117 -9.79 -5.14 -7.64
CA MET A 117 -8.62 -5.18 -8.51
C MET A 117 -7.63 -6.26 -8.06
N PRO A 118 -6.93 -6.94 -9.02
CA PRO A 118 -6.00 -8.01 -8.68
C PRO A 118 -4.72 -7.46 -8.01
N SER A 119 -4.18 -8.22 -7.05
CA SER A 119 -2.88 -7.94 -6.46
C SER A 119 -1.74 -8.35 -7.40
N MET A 120 -1.33 -7.46 -8.28
CA MET A 120 -0.34 -7.76 -9.32
C MET A 120 1.04 -8.12 -8.78
N SER A 121 1.45 -7.54 -7.66
CA SER A 121 2.72 -7.91 -6.99
C SER A 121 2.75 -9.39 -6.59
N ALA A 122 1.65 -9.94 -6.10
CA ALA A 122 1.54 -11.37 -5.78
C ALA A 122 1.59 -12.23 -7.05
N MET A 123 0.93 -11.79 -8.12
CA MET A 123 0.89 -12.54 -9.40
C MET A 123 2.25 -12.63 -10.06
N VAL A 124 3.04 -11.54 -10.05
CA VAL A 124 4.42 -11.53 -10.58
C VAL A 124 5.33 -12.42 -9.74
N ARG A 125 5.24 -12.36 -8.41
CA ARG A 125 6.01 -13.24 -7.51
C ARG A 125 5.69 -14.72 -7.75
N ALA A 126 4.43 -15.07 -8.01
CA ALA A 126 4.03 -16.43 -8.36
C ALA A 126 4.72 -16.90 -9.67
N ARG A 127 4.84 -16.05 -10.70
CA ARG A 127 5.60 -16.39 -11.92
C ARG A 127 7.09 -16.58 -11.66
N TRP A 128 7.69 -15.72 -10.85
CA TRP A 128 9.08 -15.90 -10.44
C TRP A 128 9.31 -17.23 -9.69
N THR A 129 8.37 -17.59 -8.81
CA THR A 129 8.41 -18.86 -8.12
C THR A 129 8.41 -20.05 -9.09
N GLU A 130 7.57 -19.99 -10.14
CA GLU A 130 7.54 -21.06 -11.15
C GLU A 130 8.84 -21.12 -11.96
N VAL A 131 9.35 -19.96 -12.39
CA VAL A 131 10.56 -19.87 -13.22
C VAL A 131 11.82 -20.33 -12.46
N TYR A 132 11.92 -20.00 -11.17
CA TYR A 132 13.13 -20.22 -10.35
C TYR A 132 12.89 -21.12 -9.13
N ARG A 133 11.89 -22.01 -9.18
CA ARG A 133 11.56 -22.95 -8.10
C ARG A 133 12.80 -23.76 -7.69
N GLY A 134 13.14 -23.69 -6.39
CA GLY A 134 14.29 -24.42 -5.82
C GLY A 134 15.68 -23.87 -6.21
N ARG A 135 15.75 -22.69 -6.85
CA ARG A 135 17.01 -22.04 -7.24
C ARG A 135 17.30 -20.81 -6.39
N PRO A 136 18.58 -20.48 -6.13
CA PRO A 136 18.95 -19.31 -5.33
C PRO A 136 18.53 -17.97 -5.97
N GLU A 137 18.33 -17.94 -7.30
CA GLU A 137 17.89 -16.77 -8.05
C GLU A 137 16.48 -16.28 -7.62
N LEU A 138 15.67 -17.16 -7.04
CA LEU A 138 14.33 -16.81 -6.56
C LEU A 138 14.37 -15.72 -5.48
N GLN A 139 15.34 -15.78 -4.57
CA GLN A 139 15.51 -14.76 -3.54
C GLN A 139 15.88 -13.39 -4.16
N THR A 140 16.74 -13.38 -5.19
CA THR A 140 17.09 -12.17 -5.93
C THR A 140 15.88 -11.60 -6.68
N ALA A 141 15.03 -12.48 -7.25
CA ALA A 141 13.79 -12.06 -7.91
C ALA A 141 12.80 -11.41 -6.94
N TYR A 142 12.64 -11.95 -5.73
CA TYR A 142 11.78 -11.36 -4.71
C TYR A 142 12.31 -10.01 -4.20
N ALA A 143 13.64 -9.87 -4.07
CA ALA A 143 14.26 -8.60 -3.73
C ALA A 143 14.01 -7.54 -4.82
N LEU A 144 14.13 -7.93 -6.10
CA LEU A 144 13.77 -7.05 -7.23
C LEU A 144 12.31 -6.59 -7.14
N GLU A 145 11.37 -7.53 -6.92
CA GLU A 145 9.94 -7.21 -6.84
C GLU A 145 9.62 -6.26 -5.68
N SER A 146 10.32 -6.41 -4.55
CA SER A 146 10.16 -5.48 -3.42
C SER A 146 10.61 -4.06 -3.78
N VAL A 147 11.74 -3.94 -4.49
CA VAL A 147 12.21 -2.63 -4.99
C VAL A 147 11.22 -2.03 -6.00
N LEU A 148 10.65 -2.85 -6.88
CA LEU A 148 9.66 -2.39 -7.86
C LEU A 148 8.35 -1.95 -7.19
N ASP A 149 7.92 -2.62 -6.12
CA ASP A 149 6.78 -2.17 -5.31
C ASP A 149 7.06 -0.80 -4.69
N GLU A 150 8.24 -0.58 -4.10
CA GLU A 150 8.64 0.73 -3.56
C GLU A 150 8.67 1.82 -4.64
N VAL A 151 9.20 1.52 -5.81
CA VAL A 151 9.19 2.45 -6.96
C VAL A 151 7.75 2.85 -7.33
N CYS A 152 6.80 1.92 -7.31
CA CYS A 152 5.39 2.24 -7.56
C CYS A 152 4.82 3.20 -6.52
N PHE A 153 5.17 3.05 -5.25
CA PHE A 153 4.71 3.95 -4.18
C PHE A 153 5.44 5.30 -4.17
N ILE A 154 6.68 5.36 -4.70
CA ILE A 154 7.41 6.64 -4.89
C ILE A 154 6.81 7.43 -6.07
N VAL A 155 6.49 6.75 -7.18
CA VAL A 155 6.10 7.41 -8.44
C VAL A 155 4.58 7.56 -8.57
N GLY A 156 3.82 6.56 -8.12
CA GLY A 156 2.36 6.49 -8.33
C GLY A 156 1.57 7.65 -7.72
N PRO A 157 1.68 7.92 -6.41
CA PRO A 157 0.95 9.00 -5.78
C PRO A 157 1.25 10.37 -6.39
N PRO A 158 2.54 10.78 -6.57
CA PRO A 158 2.86 12.06 -7.22
C PRO A 158 2.34 12.16 -8.64
N LEU A 159 2.42 11.08 -9.41
CA LEU A 159 1.89 11.03 -10.76
C LEU A 159 0.37 11.24 -10.76
N SER A 160 -0.34 10.55 -9.87
CA SER A 160 -1.80 10.65 -9.76
C SER A 160 -2.24 12.04 -9.34
N VAL A 161 -1.66 12.60 -8.28
CA VAL A 161 -1.95 13.98 -7.80
C VAL A 161 -1.57 15.00 -8.86
N GLY A 162 -0.37 14.88 -9.46
CA GLY A 162 0.10 15.78 -10.50
C GLY A 162 -0.85 15.84 -11.69
N LEU A 163 -1.29 14.68 -12.17
CA LEU A 163 -2.27 14.61 -13.28
C LEU A 163 -3.61 15.24 -12.90
N CYS A 164 -4.13 15.00 -11.68
CA CYS A 164 -5.38 15.61 -11.22
C CYS A 164 -5.30 17.14 -11.15
N VAL A 165 -4.13 17.69 -10.82
CA VAL A 165 -3.95 19.12 -10.65
C VAL A 165 -3.64 19.82 -11.98
N VAL A 166 -2.79 19.20 -12.83
CA VAL A 166 -2.29 19.86 -14.06
C VAL A 166 -3.24 19.67 -15.23
N ALA A 167 -3.89 18.51 -15.36
CA ALA A 167 -4.76 18.21 -16.50
C ALA A 167 -6.25 18.46 -16.16
N PHE A 168 -6.86 17.55 -15.44
CA PHE A 168 -8.26 17.64 -14.97
C PHE A 168 -8.45 16.72 -13.76
N PRO A 169 -9.47 16.94 -12.91
CA PRO A 169 -9.59 16.25 -11.61
C PRO A 169 -9.58 14.72 -11.68
N GLU A 170 -10.15 14.12 -12.71
CA GLU A 170 -10.25 12.66 -12.88
C GLU A 170 -9.00 12.04 -13.53
N ALA A 171 -8.01 12.84 -13.98
CA ALA A 171 -6.89 12.37 -14.79
C ALA A 171 -6.00 11.34 -14.06
N GLY A 172 -5.78 11.49 -12.77
CA GLY A 172 -5.01 10.54 -11.96
C GLY A 172 -5.65 9.15 -11.90
N PRO A 173 -6.89 9.01 -11.41
CA PRO A 173 -7.61 7.74 -11.42
C PRO A 173 -7.81 7.14 -12.82
N LEU A 174 -8.00 7.98 -13.86
CA LEU A 174 -8.09 7.53 -15.23
C LEU A 174 -6.76 6.93 -15.73
N ALA A 175 -5.64 7.55 -15.39
CA ALA A 175 -4.31 6.99 -15.68
C ALA A 175 -4.09 5.65 -14.97
N ALA A 176 -4.54 5.51 -13.72
CA ALA A 176 -4.54 4.24 -13.00
C ALA A 176 -5.36 3.17 -13.72
N LEU A 177 -6.57 3.52 -14.19
CA LEU A 177 -7.42 2.61 -14.97
C LEU A 177 -6.74 2.15 -16.27
N LEU A 178 -6.12 3.07 -16.99
CA LEU A 178 -5.38 2.75 -18.23
C LEU A 178 -4.19 1.84 -17.94
N ALA A 179 -3.44 2.11 -16.87
CA ALA A 179 -2.33 1.26 -16.44
C ALA A 179 -2.81 -0.14 -16.05
N LEU A 180 -3.96 -0.26 -15.37
CA LEU A 180 -4.58 -1.56 -15.08
C LEU A 180 -4.91 -2.33 -16.36
N ALA A 181 -5.62 -1.69 -17.27
CA ALA A 181 -6.07 -2.31 -18.53
C ALA A 181 -4.89 -2.78 -19.39
N ILE A 182 -3.92 -1.89 -19.63
CA ILE A 182 -2.74 -2.20 -20.43
C ILE A 182 -1.88 -3.25 -19.76
N GLY A 183 -1.58 -3.06 -18.47
CA GLY A 183 -0.67 -3.93 -17.73
C GLY A 183 -1.24 -5.34 -17.54
N VAL A 184 -2.51 -5.49 -17.15
CA VAL A 184 -3.14 -6.82 -17.00
C VAL A 184 -3.27 -7.51 -18.35
N THR A 185 -3.66 -6.81 -19.41
CA THR A 185 -3.75 -7.39 -20.75
C THR A 185 -2.39 -7.90 -21.22
N ALA A 186 -1.35 -7.06 -21.13
CA ALA A 186 0.01 -7.44 -21.49
C ALA A 186 0.54 -8.61 -20.65
N PHE A 187 0.19 -8.66 -19.36
CA PHE A 187 0.60 -9.72 -18.44
C PHE A 187 -0.08 -11.06 -18.78
N VAL A 188 -1.38 -11.07 -19.04
CA VAL A 188 -2.18 -12.28 -19.32
C VAL A 188 -1.84 -12.87 -20.70
N LEU A 189 -1.47 -12.05 -21.68
CA LEU A 189 -1.04 -12.54 -22.99
C LEU A 189 0.22 -13.41 -22.92
N GLN A 190 0.99 -13.31 -21.84
CA GLN A 190 2.20 -14.11 -21.62
C GLN A 190 1.89 -15.42 -20.89
N ARG A 191 1.35 -16.38 -21.62
CA ARG A 191 0.96 -17.68 -21.09
C ARG A 191 2.14 -18.61 -20.76
N SER A 192 3.29 -18.42 -21.40
CA SER A 192 4.47 -19.30 -21.23
C SER A 192 5.08 -19.30 -19.83
N THR A 193 4.80 -18.25 -19.02
CA THR A 193 5.30 -18.12 -17.66
C THR A 193 4.19 -18.22 -16.62
N GLU A 194 2.96 -18.54 -17.03
CA GLU A 194 1.84 -18.72 -16.12
C GLU A 194 2.03 -19.95 -15.25
N PRO A 195 1.94 -19.83 -13.91
CA PRO A 195 2.03 -20.97 -13.02
C PRO A 195 0.90 -22.00 -13.28
N PRO A 196 1.20 -23.31 -13.21
CA PRO A 196 0.17 -24.34 -13.33
C PRO A 196 -0.80 -24.28 -12.14
N VAL A 197 -2.06 -24.61 -12.41
CA VAL A 197 -3.08 -24.71 -11.37
C VAL A 197 -2.84 -25.99 -10.56
N HIS A 198 -2.64 -25.85 -9.26
CA HIS A 198 -2.51 -26.98 -8.34
C HIS A 198 -3.82 -27.18 -7.55
N PRO A 199 -4.31 -28.44 -7.40
CA PRO A 199 -5.42 -28.72 -6.49
C PRO A 199 -5.03 -28.37 -5.06
N HIS A 200 -5.85 -27.57 -4.41
CA HIS A 200 -5.63 -27.15 -3.01
C HIS A 200 -5.99 -28.31 -2.07
N GLU A 201 -5.04 -28.76 -1.27
CA GLU A 201 -5.33 -29.55 -0.07
C GLU A 201 -5.77 -28.61 1.04
N GLU A 202 -7.04 -28.65 1.41
CA GLU A 202 -7.61 -27.87 2.52
C GLU A 202 -7.07 -28.41 3.85
N HIS A 203 -6.06 -27.77 4.40
CA HIS A 203 -5.66 -27.99 5.79
C HIS A 203 -6.50 -27.10 6.72
N HIS A 204 -7.57 -27.66 7.26
CA HIS A 204 -8.39 -27.06 8.31
C HIS A 204 -7.61 -27.04 9.64
N GLN A 205 -6.84 -25.99 9.89
CA GLN A 205 -6.31 -25.68 11.22
C GLN A 205 -6.77 -24.27 11.63
N GLY A 206 -7.13 -24.08 12.90
CA GLY A 206 -7.68 -22.81 13.44
C GLY A 206 -6.82 -21.58 13.10
N SER A 207 -7.45 -20.43 12.94
CA SER A 207 -6.80 -19.18 12.51
C SER A 207 -5.81 -18.65 13.55
N ILE A 208 -4.66 -18.14 13.06
CA ILE A 208 -3.55 -17.62 13.88
C ILE A 208 -3.87 -16.24 14.50
N ILE A 209 -4.91 -15.57 14.03
CA ILE A 209 -5.33 -14.25 14.54
C ILE A 209 -5.67 -14.26 16.03
N ARG A 210 -5.94 -15.44 16.60
CA ARG A 210 -6.21 -15.58 18.04
C ARG A 210 -4.96 -15.46 18.91
N SER A 211 -3.76 -15.53 18.32
CA SER A 211 -2.51 -15.29 19.03
C SER A 211 -2.40 -13.83 19.45
N ARG A 212 -2.11 -13.59 20.73
CA ARG A 212 -1.93 -12.24 21.29
C ARG A 212 -0.82 -11.46 20.56
N ASP A 213 0.26 -12.13 20.22
CA ASP A 213 1.40 -11.51 19.55
C ASP A 213 1.02 -11.03 18.14
N ILE A 214 0.25 -11.85 17.40
CA ILE A 214 -0.27 -11.45 16.07
C ILE A 214 -1.24 -10.28 16.20
N GLN A 215 -2.11 -10.27 17.20
CA GLN A 215 -3.02 -9.15 17.46
C GLN A 215 -2.28 -7.84 17.76
N LEU A 216 -1.22 -7.89 18.56
CA LEU A 216 -0.39 -6.72 18.87
C LEU A 216 0.36 -6.21 17.62
N LEU A 217 0.92 -7.12 16.81
CA LEU A 217 1.57 -6.77 15.57
C LEU A 217 0.57 -6.20 14.55
N MET A 218 -0.64 -6.78 14.47
CA MET A 218 -1.72 -6.26 13.63
C MET A 218 -2.17 -4.87 14.10
N LEU A 219 -2.31 -4.64 15.41
CA LEU A 219 -2.66 -3.33 15.97
C LEU A 219 -1.60 -2.28 15.62
N LEU A 220 -0.32 -2.64 15.70
CA LEU A 220 0.77 -1.76 15.25
C LEU A 220 0.64 -1.45 13.77
N MET A 221 0.33 -2.43 12.92
CA MET A 221 0.12 -2.21 11.48
C MET A 221 -1.07 -1.29 11.22
N VAL A 222 -2.18 -1.45 11.95
CA VAL A 222 -3.33 -0.54 11.88
C VAL A 222 -2.88 0.89 12.22
N ALA A 223 -2.13 1.08 13.30
CA ALA A 223 -1.65 2.40 13.68
C ALA A 223 -0.68 3.00 12.67
N MET A 224 0.25 2.21 12.13
CA MET A 224 1.16 2.65 11.05
C MET A 224 0.39 3.02 9.78
N GLY A 225 -0.58 2.21 9.38
CA GLY A 225 -1.45 2.52 8.24
C GLY A 225 -2.25 3.81 8.45
N THR A 226 -2.73 4.04 9.69
CA THR A 226 -3.42 5.29 10.04
C THR A 226 -2.53 6.51 9.80
N ILE A 227 -1.25 6.45 10.17
CA ILE A 227 -0.29 7.52 9.89
C ILE A 227 -0.17 7.77 8.38
N VAL A 228 -0.06 6.72 7.57
CA VAL A 228 0.00 6.82 6.09
C VAL A 228 -1.26 7.50 5.54
N GLY A 229 -2.45 7.01 5.91
CA GLY A 229 -3.72 7.60 5.44
C GLY A 229 -3.90 9.07 5.85
N VAL A 230 -3.40 9.45 7.04
CA VAL A 230 -3.36 10.86 7.47
C VAL A 230 -2.42 11.67 6.58
N VAL A 231 -1.20 11.17 6.32
CA VAL A 231 -0.22 11.87 5.48
C VAL A 231 -0.80 12.10 4.07
N ASP A 232 -1.49 11.10 3.50
CA ASP A 232 -2.12 11.22 2.18
C ASP A 232 -3.15 12.36 2.14
N VAL A 233 -4.13 12.35 3.03
CA VAL A 233 -5.23 13.34 3.03
C VAL A 233 -4.73 14.72 3.42
N VAL A 234 -3.95 14.82 4.52
CA VAL A 234 -3.52 16.10 5.06
C VAL A 234 -2.51 16.79 4.14
N SER A 235 -1.66 16.03 3.42
CA SER A 235 -0.74 16.61 2.43
C SER A 235 -1.50 17.32 1.30
N VAL A 236 -2.59 16.72 0.81
CA VAL A 236 -3.45 17.33 -0.23
C VAL A 236 -4.14 18.57 0.33
N ALA A 237 -4.78 18.48 1.50
CA ALA A 237 -5.47 19.57 2.14
C ALA A 237 -4.55 20.75 2.47
N PHE A 238 -3.37 20.44 3.02
CA PHE A 238 -2.37 21.45 3.38
C PHE A 238 -1.82 22.18 2.14
N ALA A 239 -1.51 21.45 1.07
CA ALA A 239 -1.03 22.04 -0.18
C ALA A 239 -2.08 22.92 -0.85
N GLN A 240 -3.36 22.52 -0.83
CA GLN A 240 -4.46 23.35 -1.33
C GLN A 240 -4.63 24.64 -0.50
N HIS A 241 -4.58 24.51 0.84
CA HIS A 241 -4.68 25.67 1.73
C HIS A 241 -3.53 26.66 1.54
N GLN A 242 -2.34 26.20 1.15
CA GLN A 242 -1.18 27.05 0.83
C GLN A 242 -1.24 27.64 -0.62
N GLY A 243 -2.29 27.35 -1.38
CA GLY A 243 -2.40 27.79 -2.78
C GLY A 243 -1.46 27.07 -3.75
N GLN A 244 -0.87 25.95 -3.34
CA GLN A 244 0.10 25.17 -4.10
C GLN A 244 -0.32 23.68 -4.21
N PRO A 245 -1.48 23.34 -4.82
CA PRO A 245 -2.03 22.00 -4.80
C PRO A 245 -1.08 20.95 -5.40
N ALA A 246 -0.28 21.31 -6.41
CA ALA A 246 0.72 20.42 -7.00
C ALA A 246 1.83 20.02 -6.01
N ALA A 247 2.09 20.82 -4.97
CA ALA A 247 3.12 20.53 -3.97
C ALA A 247 2.77 19.29 -3.11
N ALA A 248 1.50 18.87 -3.05
CA ALA A 248 1.12 17.61 -2.41
C ALA A 248 1.89 16.42 -2.98
N SER A 249 2.09 16.40 -4.31
CA SER A 249 2.87 15.35 -4.98
C SER A 249 4.31 15.29 -4.48
N ILE A 250 4.93 16.45 -4.21
CA ILE A 250 6.31 16.54 -3.68
C ILE A 250 6.36 16.00 -2.25
N VAL A 251 5.41 16.38 -1.40
CA VAL A 251 5.34 15.93 0.00
C VAL A 251 5.24 14.40 0.06
N LEU A 252 4.35 13.81 -0.74
CA LEU A 252 4.16 12.35 -0.79
C LEU A 252 5.39 11.62 -1.35
N SER A 253 6.03 12.17 -2.40
CA SER A 253 7.30 11.64 -2.92
C SER A 253 8.39 11.62 -1.85
N VAL A 254 8.54 12.71 -1.13
CA VAL A 254 9.58 12.87 -0.11
C VAL A 254 9.38 11.87 1.04
N TYR A 255 8.12 11.64 1.46
CA TYR A 255 7.77 10.60 2.42
C TYR A 255 8.21 9.20 1.93
N ALA A 256 7.83 8.84 0.70
CA ALA A 256 8.12 7.54 0.11
C ALA A 256 9.63 7.35 -0.12
N ILE A 257 10.36 8.40 -0.56
CA ILE A 257 11.82 8.38 -0.69
C ILE A 257 12.50 8.12 0.64
N GLY A 258 12.06 8.81 1.71
CA GLY A 258 12.57 8.58 3.07
C GLY A 258 12.40 7.13 3.51
N SER A 259 11.21 6.56 3.30
CA SER A 259 10.89 5.17 3.61
C SER A 259 11.74 4.18 2.80
N CYS A 260 11.86 4.39 1.49
CA CYS A 260 12.65 3.55 0.59
C CYS A 260 14.14 3.56 0.97
N LEU A 261 14.74 4.73 1.14
CA LEU A 261 16.16 4.86 1.52
C LEU A 261 16.45 4.17 2.84
N ALA A 262 15.60 4.37 3.85
CA ALA A 262 15.76 3.76 5.15
C ALA A 262 15.54 2.24 5.10
N GLY A 263 14.56 1.76 4.34
CA GLY A 263 14.30 0.33 4.13
C GLY A 263 15.48 -0.37 3.46
N LEU A 264 16.04 0.21 2.39
CA LEU A 264 17.22 -0.31 1.70
C LEU A 264 18.46 -0.31 2.61
N ALA A 265 18.70 0.79 3.34
CA ALA A 265 19.81 0.88 4.28
C ALA A 265 19.66 -0.17 5.40
N PHE A 266 18.45 -0.33 5.96
CA PHE A 266 18.16 -1.31 6.99
C PHE A 266 18.34 -2.75 6.49
N GLY A 267 17.90 -3.06 5.27
CA GLY A 267 18.08 -4.38 4.64
C GLY A 267 19.56 -4.71 4.34
N ALA A 268 20.37 -3.68 4.03
CA ALA A 268 21.81 -3.85 3.79
C ALA A 268 22.62 -4.01 5.09
N LEU A 269 22.14 -3.42 6.19
CA LEU A 269 22.80 -3.47 7.50
C LEU A 269 22.46 -4.79 8.21
N ARG A 270 23.44 -5.68 8.34
CA ARG A 270 23.32 -6.89 9.17
C ARG A 270 23.35 -6.50 10.65
N SER A 271 22.21 -6.06 11.17
CA SER A 271 22.10 -5.67 12.59
C SER A 271 22.31 -6.89 13.51
N LYS A 272 23.16 -6.74 14.53
CA LYS A 272 23.33 -7.71 15.61
C LYS A 272 22.32 -7.48 16.75
N VAL A 273 21.50 -6.45 16.66
CA VAL A 273 20.50 -6.11 17.68
C VAL A 273 19.32 -7.08 17.58
N PRO A 274 18.83 -7.64 18.70
CA PRO A 274 17.66 -8.53 18.70
C PRO A 274 16.43 -7.86 18.07
N LEU A 275 15.64 -8.63 17.29
CA LEU A 275 14.46 -8.14 16.58
C LEU A 275 13.47 -7.42 17.52
N ALA A 276 13.29 -7.92 18.75
CA ALA A 276 12.42 -7.29 19.75
C ALA A 276 12.87 -5.86 20.12
N ARG A 277 14.19 -5.62 20.22
CA ARG A 277 14.72 -4.26 20.47
C ARG A 277 14.58 -3.36 19.24
N LEU A 278 14.86 -3.89 18.05
CA LEU A 278 14.67 -3.15 16.81
C LEU A 278 13.20 -2.75 16.63
N PHE A 279 12.28 -3.64 16.98
CA PHE A 279 10.84 -3.37 16.97
C PHE A 279 10.47 -2.23 17.93
N LEU A 280 10.97 -2.25 19.15
CA LEU A 280 10.75 -1.17 20.11
C LEU A 280 11.32 0.16 19.63
N TYR A 281 12.58 0.16 19.13
CA TYR A 281 13.21 1.38 18.62
C TYR A 281 12.47 1.94 17.39
N GLY A 282 12.06 1.08 16.46
CA GLY A 282 11.23 1.45 15.30
C GLY A 282 9.89 2.06 15.72
N GLY A 283 9.20 1.40 16.66
CA GLY A 283 7.93 1.90 17.20
C GLY A 283 8.05 3.26 17.90
N VAL A 284 9.07 3.41 18.77
CA VAL A 284 9.36 4.70 19.44
C VAL A 284 9.68 5.78 18.42
N ALA A 285 10.57 5.50 17.46
CA ALA A 285 10.94 6.46 16.42
C ALA A 285 9.75 6.84 15.53
N THR A 286 8.94 5.86 15.11
CA THR A 286 7.71 6.14 14.33
C THR A 286 6.76 7.04 15.12
N ALA A 287 6.56 6.81 16.41
CA ALA A 287 5.68 7.64 17.23
C ALA A 287 6.24 9.07 17.42
N VAL A 288 7.53 9.21 17.76
CA VAL A 288 8.16 10.51 17.99
C VAL A 288 8.17 11.36 16.71
N THR A 289 8.37 10.75 15.54
CA THR A 289 8.43 11.46 14.26
C THR A 289 7.07 11.95 13.76
N THR A 290 5.95 11.58 14.38
CA THR A 290 4.65 12.21 14.11
C THR A 290 4.51 13.59 14.74
N LEU A 291 5.25 13.90 15.82
CA LEU A 291 5.13 15.19 16.54
C LEU A 291 5.52 16.43 15.68
N PRO A 292 6.63 16.40 14.91
CA PRO A 292 7.00 17.52 14.04
C PRO A 292 5.95 17.88 12.96
N LEU A 293 5.04 16.95 12.61
CA LEU A 293 3.99 17.22 11.63
C LEU A 293 3.09 18.40 12.04
N LEU A 294 2.80 18.56 13.33
CA LEU A 294 2.01 19.69 13.85
C LEU A 294 2.74 21.04 13.72
N LEU A 295 4.07 21.03 13.70
CA LEU A 295 4.89 22.25 13.63
C LEU A 295 5.04 22.77 12.20
N ALA A 296 4.60 21.99 11.18
CA ALA A 296 4.68 22.39 9.79
C ALA A 296 3.83 23.64 9.51
N THR A 297 4.47 24.71 9.04
CA THR A 297 3.82 25.97 8.68
C THR A 297 3.79 26.22 7.18
N ASN A 298 4.63 25.53 6.43
CA ASN A 298 4.77 25.65 4.98
C ASN A 298 5.11 24.28 4.35
N ILE A 299 5.08 24.20 3.03
CA ILE A 299 5.31 22.95 2.27
C ILE A 299 6.70 22.38 2.55
N PHE A 300 7.74 23.20 2.66
CA PHE A 300 9.09 22.72 2.94
C PHE A 300 9.19 22.09 4.34
N GLY A 301 8.64 22.74 5.37
CA GLY A 301 8.59 22.21 6.74
C GLY A 301 7.79 20.90 6.81
N LEU A 302 6.66 20.82 6.09
CA LEU A 302 5.88 19.59 5.99
C LEU A 302 6.68 18.48 5.30
N SER A 303 7.34 18.78 4.16
CA SER A 303 8.17 17.82 3.43
C SER A 303 9.29 17.25 4.30
N LEU A 304 9.96 18.10 5.08
CA LEU A 304 11.01 17.67 6.00
C LEU A 304 10.45 16.78 7.12
N ALA A 305 9.31 17.15 7.70
CA ALA A 305 8.68 16.37 8.76
C ALA A 305 8.22 14.98 8.26
N VAL A 306 7.58 14.89 7.07
CA VAL A 306 7.17 13.61 6.50
C VAL A 306 8.36 12.77 6.02
N PHE A 307 9.45 13.40 5.55
CA PHE A 307 10.69 12.68 5.23
C PHE A 307 11.23 11.95 6.46
N VAL A 308 11.34 12.66 7.58
CA VAL A 308 11.81 12.09 8.85
C VAL A 308 10.87 10.97 9.34
N ALA A 309 9.56 11.15 9.22
CA ALA A 309 8.57 10.12 9.55
C ALA A 309 8.72 8.88 8.64
N GLY A 310 8.95 9.10 7.34
CA GLY A 310 9.18 8.04 6.35
C GLY A 310 10.40 7.18 6.67
N LEU A 311 11.48 7.74 7.19
CA LEU A 311 12.71 7.00 7.53
C LEU A 311 12.48 5.83 8.50
N PHE A 312 11.42 5.85 9.30
CA PHE A 312 11.14 4.81 10.28
C PHE A 312 9.99 3.88 9.88
N PHE A 313 9.25 4.21 8.81
CA PHE A 313 8.13 3.40 8.35
C PHE A 313 8.58 2.03 7.83
N ALA A 314 9.40 1.99 6.77
CA ALA A 314 9.84 0.73 6.17
C ALA A 314 10.66 -0.15 7.13
N PRO A 315 11.65 0.36 7.90
CA PRO A 315 12.35 -0.46 8.88
C PRO A 315 11.42 -1.09 9.92
N THR A 316 10.44 -0.36 10.44
CA THR A 316 9.48 -0.89 11.41
C THR A 316 8.61 -1.98 10.81
N LEU A 317 8.14 -1.80 9.56
CA LEU A 317 7.38 -2.79 8.80
C LEU A 317 8.20 -4.07 8.57
N ILE A 318 9.47 -3.94 8.15
CA ILE A 318 10.37 -5.07 7.90
C ILE A 318 10.57 -5.88 9.19
N VAL A 319 10.81 -5.21 10.32
CA VAL A 319 10.99 -5.87 11.61
C VAL A 319 9.69 -6.55 12.07
N ALA A 320 8.53 -5.94 11.87
CA ALA A 320 7.25 -6.56 12.21
C ALA A 320 7.00 -7.83 11.37
N MET A 321 7.29 -7.81 10.08
CA MET A 321 7.19 -9.00 9.21
C MET A 321 8.18 -10.10 9.65
N ALA A 322 9.42 -9.75 9.97
CA ALA A 322 10.42 -10.70 10.48
C ALA A 322 10.03 -11.31 11.83
N LEU A 323 9.32 -10.56 12.69
CA LEU A 323 8.78 -11.10 13.96
C LEU A 323 7.68 -12.12 13.69
N VAL A 324 6.78 -11.88 12.73
CA VAL A 324 5.77 -12.88 12.32
C VAL A 324 6.45 -14.16 11.84
N GLU A 325 7.47 -14.05 11.00
CA GLU A 325 8.23 -15.21 10.50
C GLU A 325 8.85 -16.03 11.63
N ARG A 326 9.27 -15.37 12.72
CA ARG A 326 9.85 -16.02 13.89
C ARG A 326 8.82 -16.67 14.83
N ILE A 327 7.62 -16.07 14.96
CA ILE A 327 6.58 -16.47 15.92
C ILE A 327 5.67 -17.55 15.36
N VAL A 328 5.43 -17.48 14.03
CA VAL A 328 4.41 -18.27 13.35
C VAL A 328 5.00 -19.54 12.76
N PRO A 329 4.36 -20.72 12.92
CA PRO A 329 4.79 -21.91 12.23
C PRO A 329 4.83 -21.73 10.71
N PRO A 330 5.79 -22.37 9.99
CA PRO A 330 5.95 -22.20 8.54
C PRO A 330 4.67 -22.44 7.73
N ALA A 331 3.85 -23.42 8.16
CA ALA A 331 2.57 -23.73 7.52
C ALA A 331 1.50 -22.61 7.60
N LYS A 332 1.67 -21.63 8.50
CA LYS A 332 0.74 -20.52 8.73
C LYS A 332 1.37 -19.14 8.48
N LEU A 333 2.58 -19.12 7.95
CA LEU A 333 3.33 -17.88 7.75
C LEU A 333 2.59 -16.93 6.79
N THR A 334 2.07 -17.45 5.70
CA THR A 334 1.30 -16.66 4.73
C THR A 334 0.06 -16.02 5.37
N GLU A 335 -0.65 -16.77 6.23
CA GLU A 335 -1.79 -16.23 7.00
C GLU A 335 -1.35 -15.09 7.92
N GLY A 336 -0.26 -15.27 8.66
CA GLY A 336 0.27 -14.25 9.57
C GLY A 336 0.67 -12.95 8.85
N LEU A 337 1.40 -13.07 7.75
CA LEU A 337 1.80 -11.92 6.92
C LEU A 337 0.58 -11.22 6.29
N THR A 338 -0.42 -11.99 5.85
CA THR A 338 -1.67 -11.44 5.32
C THR A 338 -2.42 -10.61 6.36
N TRP A 339 -2.48 -11.06 7.62
CA TRP A 339 -3.11 -10.28 8.70
C TRP A 339 -2.39 -8.96 8.96
N LEU A 340 -1.07 -8.91 8.86
CA LEU A 340 -0.32 -7.65 8.99
C LEU A 340 -0.66 -6.66 7.88
N VAL A 341 -0.66 -7.13 6.62
CA VAL A 341 -1.00 -6.29 5.47
C VAL A 341 -2.46 -5.82 5.54
N THR A 342 -3.37 -6.69 5.96
CA THR A 342 -4.78 -6.32 6.20
C THR A 342 -4.89 -5.24 7.29
N GLY A 343 -4.14 -5.40 8.40
CA GLY A 343 -4.07 -4.39 9.44
C GLY A 343 -3.60 -3.03 8.93
N LEU A 344 -2.53 -3.02 8.12
CA LEU A 344 -2.03 -1.81 7.49
C LEU A 344 -3.10 -1.13 6.62
N SER A 345 -3.80 -1.90 5.78
CA SER A 345 -4.86 -1.38 4.90
C SER A 345 -6.07 -0.84 5.68
N ILE A 346 -6.48 -1.52 6.78
CA ILE A 346 -7.50 -1.01 7.69
C ILE A 346 -7.06 0.33 8.30
N GLY A 347 -5.80 0.42 8.70
CA GLY A 347 -5.21 1.65 9.23
C GLY A 347 -5.26 2.80 8.22
N VAL A 348 -4.85 2.57 6.98
CA VAL A 348 -4.93 3.58 5.89
C VAL A 348 -6.36 4.08 5.75
N ALA A 349 -7.34 3.19 5.78
CA ALA A 349 -8.75 3.57 5.70
C ALA A 349 -9.20 4.44 6.89
N ILE A 350 -8.82 4.07 8.12
CA ILE A 350 -9.11 4.86 9.33
C ILE A 350 -8.44 6.24 9.24
N GLY A 351 -7.18 6.27 8.81
CA GLY A 351 -6.42 7.51 8.63
C GLY A 351 -7.04 8.44 7.60
N ALA A 352 -7.40 7.92 6.43
CA ALA A 352 -8.01 8.70 5.37
C ALA A 352 -9.38 9.26 5.75
N ALA A 353 -10.28 8.41 6.27
CA ALA A 353 -11.62 8.86 6.68
C ALA A 353 -11.58 9.82 7.88
N GLY A 354 -10.82 9.46 8.91
CA GLY A 354 -10.74 10.25 10.14
C GLY A 354 -10.06 11.61 9.93
N SER A 355 -8.94 11.64 9.19
CA SER A 355 -8.27 12.91 8.91
C SER A 355 -9.07 13.79 7.96
N GLY A 356 -9.79 13.21 6.99
CA GLY A 356 -10.68 13.97 6.12
C GLY A 356 -11.76 14.72 6.92
N TRP A 357 -12.40 14.03 7.87
CA TRP A 357 -13.38 14.65 8.77
C TRP A 357 -12.75 15.74 9.65
N LEU A 358 -11.57 15.48 10.25
CA LEU A 358 -10.88 16.47 11.08
C LEU A 358 -10.50 17.71 10.27
N VAL A 359 -10.00 17.54 9.04
CA VAL A 359 -9.64 18.64 8.15
C VAL A 359 -10.83 19.54 7.84
N ASP A 360 -11.99 18.94 7.52
CA ASP A 360 -13.20 19.70 7.21
C ASP A 360 -13.77 20.42 8.45
N ALA A 361 -13.69 19.81 9.64
CA ALA A 361 -14.23 20.37 10.86
C ALA A 361 -13.33 21.43 11.50
N PHE A 362 -12.00 21.28 11.43
CA PHE A 362 -11.04 22.06 12.22
C PHE A 362 -9.86 22.62 11.40
N GLY A 363 -9.85 22.40 10.07
CA GLY A 363 -8.82 22.89 9.16
C GLY A 363 -7.67 21.92 8.91
N ALA A 364 -6.83 22.23 7.90
CA ALA A 364 -5.85 21.31 7.31
C ALA A 364 -4.86 20.66 8.30
N ARG A 365 -4.47 21.34 9.36
CA ARG A 365 -3.51 20.81 10.35
C ARG A 365 -4.11 19.84 11.35
N SER A 366 -5.43 19.91 11.57
CA SER A 366 -6.09 19.11 12.61
C SER A 366 -5.99 17.60 12.34
N GLY A 367 -5.89 17.19 11.08
CA GLY A 367 -5.70 15.78 10.73
C GLY A 367 -4.44 15.17 11.35
N PHE A 368 -3.38 15.94 11.61
CA PHE A 368 -2.16 15.42 12.25
C PHE A 368 -2.36 14.97 13.71
N TRP A 369 -3.40 15.43 14.41
CA TRP A 369 -3.73 14.91 15.73
C TRP A 369 -4.05 13.40 15.68
N LEU A 370 -4.68 12.96 14.59
CA LEU A 370 -4.93 11.53 14.39
C LEU A 370 -3.63 10.74 14.16
N ALA A 371 -2.63 11.32 13.47
CA ALA A 371 -1.31 10.71 13.32
C ALA A 371 -0.60 10.56 14.66
N ILE A 372 -0.69 11.55 15.55
CA ILE A 372 -0.12 11.50 16.90
C ILE A 372 -0.82 10.46 17.75
N ALA A 373 -2.16 10.41 17.71
CA ALA A 373 -2.93 9.38 18.40
C ALA A 373 -2.53 7.97 17.92
N ALA A 374 -2.36 7.78 16.60
CA ALA A 374 -1.86 6.55 16.02
C ALA A 374 -0.43 6.24 16.48
N GLY A 375 0.46 7.24 16.54
CA GLY A 375 1.80 7.11 17.12
C GLY A 375 1.79 6.62 18.57
N ALA A 376 0.87 7.12 19.39
CA ALA A 376 0.68 6.62 20.75
C ALA A 376 0.23 5.15 20.78
N VAL A 377 -0.62 4.72 19.86
CA VAL A 377 -1.02 3.30 19.71
C VAL A 377 0.16 2.45 19.27
N VAL A 378 1.03 2.95 18.36
CA VAL A 378 2.29 2.27 17.99
C VAL A 378 3.13 1.99 19.22
N LEU A 379 3.33 2.99 20.09
CA LEU A 379 4.05 2.80 21.37
C LEU A 379 3.35 1.81 22.29
N GLY A 380 2.03 1.94 22.44
CA GLY A 380 1.20 1.07 23.28
C GLY A 380 1.22 -0.40 22.84
N SER A 381 1.44 -0.69 21.57
CA SER A 381 1.59 -2.04 21.02
C SER A 381 3.04 -2.54 21.06
N ALA A 382 4.02 -1.67 20.81
CA ALA A 382 5.44 -2.04 20.77
C ALA A 382 6.01 -2.41 22.15
N ILE A 383 5.61 -1.72 23.22
CA ILE A 383 6.10 -1.96 24.59
C ILE A 383 5.67 -3.34 25.12
N PRO A 384 4.39 -3.75 25.07
CA PRO A 384 3.98 -5.09 25.48
C PRO A 384 4.62 -6.18 24.63
N SER A 385 4.67 -6.01 23.28
CA SER A 385 5.31 -6.97 22.40
C SER A 385 6.79 -7.17 22.74
N TYR A 386 7.52 -6.10 23.07
CA TYR A 386 8.91 -6.22 23.52
C TYR A 386 9.06 -7.06 24.79
N ARG A 387 8.12 -6.93 25.76
CA ARG A 387 8.15 -7.70 27.01
C ARG A 387 7.86 -9.18 26.80
N HIS A 388 7.00 -9.52 25.84
CA HIS A 388 6.64 -10.90 25.49
C HIS A 388 7.71 -11.60 24.62
N LEU A 389 8.42 -10.85 23.80
CA LEU A 389 9.40 -11.36 22.84
C LEU A 389 10.85 -11.40 23.39
N LYS A 390 11.07 -10.90 24.59
CA LYS A 390 12.36 -10.90 25.28
C LYS A 390 12.61 -12.24 25.99
#